data_a338700ea7e03930acdb4e7151082ceb
#
_entry.id   a338700ea7e03930acdb4e7151082ceb
#
_cell.length_a   1.000
_cell.length_b   1.000
_cell.length_c   1.000
_cell.angle_alpha   90.00
_cell.angle_beta   90.00
_cell.angle_gamma   90.00
#
_symmetry.space_group_name_H-M   'P 1'
#
loop_
_entity.id
_entity.type
_entity.pdbx_description
1 polymer ?
#
loop_
_entity_poly.entity_id
_entity_poly.type
_entity_poly.pdbx_seq_one_letter_code
_entity_poly.pdbx_strand_id
1 'polypeptide(L)'
;MLEMPWSRQEISDAVCETCRANGLKDGYIRLVVTRGVGSLGLSIKNCDKPQLIVIADTIQLYPKEFYDEGLKIITVPTRRCNPAALPPTVKSLNYLNNILAKIEAQHLGYHEAIMLNDQGYVAECTGDNVFIVHKGELMTPSASAGALKGITRDTALEIAEELGIPWRESNMTRYDVWVAEEV
;
A
#
# COMPACT_ATOMS: atom_id res chain seq x y z
N MET A 1 -16.54 14.45 3.57
CA MET A 1 -15.19 13.96 3.93
C MET A 1 -15.17 13.54 5.39
N LEU A 2 -14.20 12.74 5.81
CA LEU A 2 -13.97 12.46 7.22
C LEU A 2 -13.28 13.67 7.85
N GLU A 3 -13.84 14.19 8.95
CA GLU A 3 -13.22 15.27 9.72
C GLU A 3 -12.36 14.67 10.84
N MET A 4 -11.21 15.28 11.07
CA MET A 4 -10.26 14.89 12.12
C MET A 4 -10.41 15.85 13.29
N PRO A 5 -11.05 15.44 14.38
CA PRO A 5 -11.26 16.34 15.52
C PRO A 5 -10.00 16.50 16.40
N TRP A 6 -8.97 15.69 16.16
CA TRP A 6 -7.71 15.71 16.92
C TRP A 6 -6.64 16.52 16.20
N SER A 7 -5.88 17.27 16.96
CA SER A 7 -4.65 17.91 16.50
C SER A 7 -3.56 16.86 16.19
N ARG A 8 -2.55 17.25 15.41
CA ARG A 8 -1.38 16.39 15.16
C ARG A 8 -0.68 15.99 16.47
N GLN A 9 -0.62 16.90 17.45
CA GLN A 9 0.04 16.61 18.72
C GLN A 9 -0.72 15.55 19.50
N GLU A 10 -2.04 15.66 19.63
CA GLU A 10 -2.87 14.66 20.30
C GLU A 10 -2.73 13.26 19.67
N ILE A 11 -2.69 13.19 18.33
CA ILE A 11 -2.47 11.92 17.62
C ILE A 11 -1.06 11.38 17.92
N SER A 12 -0.04 12.24 17.87
CA SER A 12 1.34 11.84 18.16
C SER A 12 1.50 11.33 19.59
N ASP A 13 0.89 12.03 20.56
CA ASP A 13 0.91 11.63 21.97
C ASP A 13 0.22 10.28 22.18
N ALA A 14 -0.94 10.07 21.56
CA ALA A 14 -1.65 8.78 21.60
C ALA A 14 -0.82 7.63 21.04
N VAL A 15 -0.10 7.85 19.93
CA VAL A 15 0.81 6.86 19.35
C VAL A 15 1.95 6.55 20.31
N CYS A 16 2.63 7.57 20.83
CA CYS A 16 3.75 7.40 21.77
C CYS A 16 3.30 6.69 23.06
N GLU A 17 2.13 7.04 23.58
CA GLU A 17 1.57 6.40 24.77
C GLU A 17 1.23 4.93 24.52
N THR A 18 0.65 4.61 23.36
CA THR A 18 0.37 3.22 22.96
C THR A 18 1.66 2.40 22.87
N CYS A 19 2.74 2.94 22.30
CA CYS A 19 4.04 2.27 22.27
C CYS A 19 4.59 2.03 23.69
N ARG A 20 4.51 3.03 24.57
CA ARG A 20 4.97 2.90 25.97
C ARG A 20 4.17 1.84 26.73
N ALA A 21 2.84 1.85 26.57
CA ALA A 21 1.94 0.89 27.23
C ALA A 21 2.22 -0.56 26.80
N ASN A 22 2.69 -0.76 25.55
CA ASN A 22 3.08 -2.08 25.02
C ASN A 22 4.57 -2.40 25.22
N GLY A 23 5.36 -1.52 25.85
CA GLY A 23 6.78 -1.72 26.09
C GLY A 23 7.62 -1.75 24.80
N LEU A 24 7.12 -1.19 23.71
CA LEU A 24 7.76 -1.23 22.40
C LEU A 24 8.75 -0.05 22.26
N LYS A 25 9.97 -0.37 21.86
CA LYS A 25 11.00 0.60 21.43
C LYS A 25 11.13 0.61 19.91
N ASP A 26 10.84 -0.51 19.28
CA ASP A 26 10.84 -0.72 17.86
C ASP A 26 9.62 -1.59 17.50
N GLY A 27 8.98 -1.32 16.36
CA GLY A 27 7.79 -2.07 15.99
C GLY A 27 6.98 -1.42 14.88
N TYR A 28 5.78 -1.96 14.70
CA TYR A 28 4.82 -1.52 13.71
C TYR A 28 3.65 -0.79 14.38
N ILE A 29 3.25 0.34 13.81
CA ILE A 29 2.12 1.12 14.27
C ILE A 29 1.06 1.15 13.17
N ARG A 30 -0.15 0.75 13.53
CA ARG A 30 -1.33 0.95 12.68
C ARG A 30 -2.24 2.00 13.30
N LEU A 31 -2.29 3.15 12.66
CA LEU A 31 -3.20 4.24 13.00
C LEU A 31 -4.44 4.14 12.11
N VAL A 32 -5.61 4.00 12.70
CA VAL A 32 -6.89 3.92 12.01
C VAL A 32 -7.82 5.02 12.49
N VAL A 33 -8.37 5.78 11.56
CA VAL A 33 -9.42 6.76 11.83
C VAL A 33 -10.72 6.26 11.22
N THR A 34 -11.75 6.13 12.04
CA THR A 34 -13.08 5.73 11.58
C THR A 34 -14.07 6.88 11.71
N ARG A 35 -15.18 6.81 11.00
CA ARG A 35 -16.29 7.75 11.21
C ARG A 35 -16.99 7.57 12.57
N GLY A 36 -16.69 6.45 13.25
CA GLY A 36 -17.32 6.08 14.50
C GLY A 36 -18.60 5.27 14.33
N VAL A 37 -19.28 5.04 15.43
CA VAL A 37 -20.51 4.27 15.50
C VAL A 37 -21.67 5.08 14.92
N GLY A 38 -22.54 4.43 14.17
CA GLY A 38 -23.74 5.02 13.61
C GLY A 38 -24.89 4.01 13.56
N SER A 39 -26.06 4.44 13.11
CA SER A 39 -27.20 3.55 12.85
C SER A 39 -26.96 2.71 11.60
N LEU A 40 -27.74 1.64 11.42
CA LEU A 40 -27.71 0.81 10.22
C LEU A 40 -28.01 1.65 8.96
N GLY A 41 -27.28 1.38 7.90
CA GLY A 41 -27.43 2.03 6.60
C GLY A 41 -26.15 2.70 6.13
N LEU A 42 -26.20 3.32 4.93
CA LEU A 42 -25.04 3.90 4.26
C LEU A 42 -24.90 5.42 4.47
N SER A 43 -25.82 6.04 5.22
CA SER A 43 -25.80 7.48 5.44
C SER A 43 -24.66 7.88 6.39
N ILE A 44 -23.74 8.69 5.89
CA ILE A 44 -22.64 9.24 6.69
C ILE A 44 -23.11 10.23 7.78
N LYS A 45 -24.35 10.74 7.67
CA LYS A 45 -24.93 11.68 8.63
C LYS A 45 -25.20 11.04 10.01
N ASN A 46 -25.20 9.72 10.07
CA ASN A 46 -25.46 8.96 11.29
C ASN A 46 -24.16 8.59 12.03
N CYS A 47 -23.00 9.03 11.56
CA CYS A 47 -21.67 8.77 12.15
C CYS A 47 -21.01 10.11 12.44
N ASP A 48 -21.32 10.70 13.58
CA ASP A 48 -20.91 12.05 13.97
C ASP A 48 -19.73 12.09 14.96
N LYS A 49 -19.30 10.92 15.46
CA LYS A 49 -18.23 10.80 16.47
C LYS A 49 -17.08 9.97 15.93
N PRO A 50 -16.16 10.55 15.14
CA PRO A 50 -14.97 9.87 14.67
C PRO A 50 -14.20 9.22 15.81
N GLN A 51 -13.55 8.09 15.53
CA GLN A 51 -12.75 7.38 16.51
C GLN A 51 -11.33 7.16 15.96
N LEU A 52 -10.36 7.29 16.85
CA LEU A 52 -8.96 7.01 16.63
C LEU A 52 -8.61 5.68 17.28
N ILE A 53 -8.04 4.77 16.52
CA ILE A 53 -7.55 3.47 17.00
C ILE A 53 -6.06 3.40 16.69
N VAL A 54 -5.25 3.18 17.71
CA VAL A 54 -3.81 2.98 17.57
C VAL A 54 -3.48 1.56 17.98
N ILE A 55 -2.87 0.81 17.07
CA ILE A 55 -2.37 -0.54 17.32
C ILE A 55 -0.85 -0.48 17.19
N ALA A 56 -0.15 -0.91 18.24
CA ALA A 56 1.31 -1.03 18.24
C ALA A 56 1.70 -2.46 18.55
N ASP A 57 2.52 -3.07 17.67
CA ASP A 57 2.92 -4.46 17.77
C ASP A 57 4.31 -4.65 17.14
N THR A 58 4.94 -5.78 17.39
CA THR A 58 6.13 -6.22 16.65
C THR A 58 5.69 -6.83 15.34
N ILE A 59 6.32 -6.44 14.24
CA ILE A 59 6.04 -7.03 12.94
C ILE A 59 7.35 -7.40 12.23
N GLN A 60 7.35 -8.59 11.66
CA GLN A 60 8.33 -9.03 10.69
C GLN A 60 7.55 -9.39 9.42
N LEU A 61 7.65 -8.52 8.40
CA LEU A 61 6.88 -8.69 7.16
C LEU A 61 7.32 -9.94 6.40
N TYR A 62 8.62 -10.12 6.26
CA TYR A 62 9.22 -11.26 5.56
C TYR A 62 10.44 -11.81 6.32
N PRO A 63 10.79 -13.09 6.14
CA PRO A 63 12.07 -13.65 6.58
C PRO A 63 13.25 -12.87 5.98
N LYS A 64 14.38 -12.85 6.70
CA LYS A 64 15.57 -12.10 6.27
C LYS A 64 16.06 -12.53 4.89
N GLU A 65 15.94 -13.81 4.57
CA GLU A 65 16.35 -14.40 3.31
C GLU A 65 15.70 -13.72 2.09
N PHE A 66 14.46 -13.23 2.23
CA PHE A 66 13.77 -12.53 1.14
C PHE A 66 14.30 -11.12 0.88
N TYR A 67 14.97 -10.53 1.87
CA TYR A 67 15.66 -9.24 1.65
C TYR A 67 17.03 -9.44 1.00
N ASP A 68 17.67 -10.59 1.20
CA ASP A 68 19.00 -10.91 0.66
C ASP A 68 18.87 -11.56 -0.75
N GLU A 69 17.90 -12.41 -0.98
CA GLU A 69 17.73 -13.21 -2.21
C GLU A 69 16.62 -12.71 -3.13
N GLY A 70 15.80 -11.76 -2.66
CA GLY A 70 14.61 -11.30 -3.36
C GLY A 70 13.37 -12.18 -3.13
N LEU A 71 12.22 -11.71 -3.61
CA LEU A 71 10.93 -12.33 -3.43
C LEU A 71 10.37 -12.81 -4.77
N LYS A 72 10.03 -14.08 -4.86
CA LYS A 72 9.33 -14.61 -6.04
C LYS A 72 7.89 -14.14 -6.04
N ILE A 73 7.49 -13.44 -7.07
CA ILE A 73 6.16 -12.87 -7.25
C ILE A 73 5.50 -13.39 -8.53
N ILE A 74 4.17 -13.30 -8.61
CA ILE A 74 3.39 -13.73 -9.76
C ILE A 74 2.36 -12.67 -10.14
N THR A 75 2.01 -12.57 -11.42
CA THR A 75 0.84 -11.79 -11.84
C THR A 75 -0.41 -12.66 -11.74
N VAL A 76 -1.44 -12.17 -11.06
CA VAL A 76 -2.70 -12.90 -10.82
C VAL A 76 -3.84 -12.40 -11.72
N PRO A 77 -4.88 -13.24 -11.97
CA PRO A 77 -6.09 -12.86 -12.70
C PRO A 77 -6.91 -11.77 -12.02
N THR A 78 -6.99 -11.76 -10.68
CA THR A 78 -7.75 -10.74 -9.95
C THR A 78 -7.28 -9.34 -10.32
N ARG A 79 -8.19 -8.55 -10.89
CA ARG A 79 -7.90 -7.17 -11.31
C ARG A 79 -7.93 -6.23 -10.12
N ARG A 80 -7.07 -5.21 -10.16
CA ARG A 80 -7.13 -4.09 -9.23
C ARG A 80 -8.46 -3.35 -9.40
N CYS A 81 -9.10 -2.99 -8.28
CA CYS A 81 -10.31 -2.18 -8.32
C CYS A 81 -10.14 -0.93 -9.18
N ASN A 82 -11.12 -0.66 -10.03
CA ASN A 82 -11.12 0.54 -10.85
C ASN A 82 -11.02 1.80 -9.97
N PRO A 83 -10.07 2.70 -10.22
CA PRO A 83 -9.87 3.91 -9.43
C PRO A 83 -11.09 4.83 -9.36
N ALA A 84 -11.97 4.80 -10.37
CA ALA A 84 -13.23 5.54 -10.36
C ALA A 84 -14.29 4.94 -9.43
N ALA A 85 -14.21 3.64 -9.13
CA ALA A 85 -15.12 2.96 -8.20
C ALA A 85 -14.62 3.04 -6.76
N LEU A 86 -13.35 2.75 -6.54
CA LEU A 86 -12.70 2.81 -5.23
C LEU A 86 -11.31 3.44 -5.39
N PRO A 87 -11.15 4.76 -5.13
CA PRO A 87 -9.90 5.46 -5.39
C PRO A 87 -8.77 4.92 -4.51
N PRO A 88 -7.67 4.43 -5.10
CA PRO A 88 -6.54 3.84 -4.37
C PRO A 88 -5.79 4.86 -3.51
N THR A 89 -5.92 6.15 -3.80
CA THR A 89 -5.36 7.24 -2.99
C THR A 89 -5.96 7.31 -1.59
N VAL A 90 -7.14 6.70 -1.38
CA VAL A 90 -7.76 6.53 -0.07
C VAL A 90 -7.29 5.22 0.52
N LYS A 91 -6.33 5.26 1.45
CA LYS A 91 -5.88 4.06 2.19
C LYS A 91 -6.95 3.63 3.20
N SER A 92 -8.04 3.07 2.69
CA SER A 92 -9.18 2.60 3.48
C SER A 92 -8.94 1.17 4.00
N LEU A 93 -9.86 0.65 4.83
CA LEU A 93 -9.83 -0.76 5.27
C LEU A 93 -10.47 -1.73 4.25
N ASN A 94 -10.80 -1.29 3.06
CA ASN A 94 -11.41 -2.08 1.98
C ASN A 94 -10.35 -2.90 1.23
N TYR A 95 -9.79 -3.90 1.91
CA TYR A 95 -8.70 -4.73 1.37
C TYR A 95 -9.15 -6.04 0.71
N LEU A 96 -10.45 -6.28 0.56
CA LEU A 96 -10.94 -7.56 0.02
C LEU A 96 -10.35 -7.86 -1.39
N ASN A 97 -10.28 -6.87 -2.26
CA ASN A 97 -9.69 -7.04 -3.59
C ASN A 97 -8.22 -7.50 -3.53
N ASN A 98 -7.41 -6.87 -2.66
CA ASN A 98 -6.02 -7.25 -2.45
C ASN A 98 -5.88 -8.62 -1.79
N ILE A 99 -6.77 -8.96 -0.85
CA ILE A 99 -6.80 -10.27 -0.18
C ILE A 99 -7.10 -11.39 -1.18
N LEU A 100 -8.04 -11.20 -2.09
CA LEU A 100 -8.35 -12.18 -3.13
C LEU A 100 -7.13 -12.44 -4.03
N ALA A 101 -6.46 -11.38 -4.48
CA ALA A 101 -5.22 -11.50 -5.24
C ALA A 101 -4.10 -12.21 -4.45
N LYS A 102 -3.98 -11.93 -3.15
CA LYS A 102 -3.01 -12.58 -2.26
C LYS A 102 -3.29 -14.08 -2.10
N ILE A 103 -4.56 -14.47 -1.99
CA ILE A 103 -4.98 -15.87 -1.91
C ILE A 103 -4.58 -16.62 -3.20
N GLU A 104 -4.78 -16.04 -4.38
CA GLU A 104 -4.37 -16.64 -5.65
C GLU A 104 -2.86 -16.90 -5.68
N ALA A 105 -2.05 -15.91 -5.28
CA ALA A 105 -0.60 -16.07 -5.21
C ALA A 105 -0.20 -17.18 -4.25
N GLN A 106 -0.78 -17.19 -3.05
CA GLN A 106 -0.48 -18.18 -2.01
C GLN A 106 -0.84 -19.61 -2.42
N HIS A 107 -1.98 -19.81 -3.10
CA HIS A 107 -2.37 -21.11 -3.63
C HIS A 107 -1.36 -21.65 -4.66
N LEU A 108 -0.63 -20.76 -5.33
CA LEU A 108 0.42 -21.12 -6.30
C LEU A 108 1.82 -21.18 -5.66
N GLY A 109 1.94 -20.99 -4.34
CA GLY A 109 3.21 -21.05 -3.60
C GLY A 109 4.04 -19.75 -3.69
N TYR A 110 3.42 -18.63 -4.08
CA TYR A 110 4.08 -17.33 -4.11
C TYR A 110 3.70 -16.46 -2.91
N HIS A 111 4.62 -15.61 -2.49
CA HIS A 111 4.42 -14.75 -1.32
C HIS A 111 3.76 -13.43 -1.66
N GLU A 112 3.87 -12.96 -2.91
CA GLU A 112 3.30 -11.70 -3.33
C GLU A 112 2.79 -11.78 -4.78
N ALA A 113 1.89 -10.86 -5.17
CA ALA A 113 1.33 -10.78 -6.50
C ALA A 113 1.33 -9.36 -7.07
N ILE A 114 1.62 -9.27 -8.36
CA ILE A 114 1.37 -8.08 -9.17
C ILE A 114 -0.09 -8.11 -9.63
N MET A 115 -0.80 -7.03 -9.39
CA MET A 115 -2.17 -6.82 -9.85
C MET A 115 -2.19 -5.90 -11.07
N LEU A 116 -2.97 -6.27 -12.07
CA LEU A 116 -3.21 -5.45 -13.26
C LEU A 116 -4.56 -4.73 -13.14
N ASN A 117 -4.66 -3.56 -13.73
CA ASN A 117 -5.94 -2.87 -13.89
C ASN A 117 -6.77 -3.44 -15.06
N ASP A 118 -7.97 -2.88 -15.28
CA ASP A 118 -8.89 -3.32 -16.35
C ASP A 118 -8.30 -3.15 -17.76
N GLN A 119 -7.34 -2.24 -17.93
CA GLN A 119 -6.66 -2.00 -19.20
C GLN A 119 -5.46 -2.94 -19.41
N GLY A 120 -5.12 -3.77 -18.45
CA GLY A 120 -3.97 -4.68 -18.50
C GLY A 120 -2.64 -4.07 -18.09
N TYR A 121 -2.65 -2.84 -17.56
CA TYR A 121 -1.46 -2.22 -17.00
C TYR A 121 -1.22 -2.66 -15.56
N VAL A 122 0.03 -2.73 -15.19
CA VAL A 122 0.46 -2.96 -13.81
C VAL A 122 -0.03 -1.82 -12.92
N ALA A 123 -0.71 -2.17 -11.84
CA ALA A 123 -1.17 -1.22 -10.85
C ALA A 123 -0.22 -1.18 -9.65
N GLU A 124 -0.18 -2.24 -8.87
CA GLU A 124 0.68 -2.40 -7.70
C GLU A 124 0.71 -3.88 -7.29
N CYS A 125 1.43 -4.23 -6.23
CA CYS A 125 1.32 -5.54 -5.59
C CYS A 125 0.14 -5.58 -4.62
N THR A 126 -0.06 -6.71 -3.89
CA THR A 126 -1.21 -6.82 -2.97
C THR A 126 -1.07 -5.94 -1.74
N GLY A 127 0.15 -5.68 -1.27
CA GLY A 127 0.44 -4.84 -0.12
C GLY A 127 1.55 -3.81 -0.35
N ASP A 128 2.20 -3.84 -1.52
CA ASP A 128 3.42 -3.11 -1.82
C ASP A 128 3.31 -2.37 -3.16
N ASN A 129 4.07 -1.29 -3.30
CA ASN A 129 4.30 -0.66 -4.60
C ASN A 129 5.37 -1.43 -5.37
N VAL A 130 5.36 -1.33 -6.70
CA VAL A 130 6.33 -1.98 -7.58
C VAL A 130 7.11 -0.95 -8.38
N PHE A 131 8.39 -1.22 -8.55
CA PHE A 131 9.29 -0.48 -9.41
C PHE A 131 9.98 -1.45 -10.35
N ILE A 132 10.38 -0.97 -11.51
CA ILE A 132 11.28 -1.69 -12.42
C ILE A 132 12.42 -0.76 -12.83
N VAL A 133 13.57 -1.35 -13.14
CA VAL A 133 14.65 -0.64 -13.84
C VAL A 133 14.68 -1.15 -15.29
N HIS A 134 14.60 -0.22 -16.22
CA HIS A 134 14.71 -0.53 -17.65
C HIS A 134 15.55 0.52 -18.36
N LYS A 135 16.65 0.09 -19.00
CA LYS A 135 17.62 0.96 -19.69
C LYS A 135 18.16 2.10 -18.82
N GLY A 136 18.40 1.79 -17.56
CA GLY A 136 18.94 2.73 -16.59
C GLY A 136 17.92 3.77 -16.07
N GLU A 137 16.63 3.60 -16.36
CA GLU A 137 15.55 4.44 -15.86
C GLU A 137 14.70 3.66 -14.84
N LEU A 138 14.41 4.29 -13.69
CA LEU A 138 13.50 3.76 -12.67
C LEU A 138 12.07 4.08 -13.06
N MET A 139 11.19 3.07 -13.13
CA MET A 139 9.81 3.23 -13.52
C MET A 139 8.86 2.64 -12.47
N THR A 140 7.73 3.29 -12.25
CA THR A 140 6.68 2.82 -11.34
C THR A 140 5.31 3.15 -11.90
N PRO A 141 4.25 2.38 -11.58
CA PRO A 141 2.90 2.72 -11.99
C PRO A 141 2.42 4.04 -11.40
N SER A 142 1.62 4.77 -12.17
CA SER A 142 0.95 5.98 -11.70
C SER A 142 -0.26 5.64 -10.80
N ALA A 143 -0.69 6.60 -9.99
CA ALA A 143 -1.92 6.45 -9.21
C ALA A 143 -3.16 6.24 -10.10
N SER A 144 -3.16 6.75 -11.34
CA SER A 144 -4.24 6.53 -12.31
C SER A 144 -4.32 5.09 -12.81
N ALA A 145 -3.23 4.34 -12.76
CA ALA A 145 -3.24 2.90 -13.04
C ALA A 145 -3.87 2.06 -11.93
N GLY A 146 -4.08 2.63 -10.74
CA GLY A 146 -4.66 1.95 -9.58
C GLY A 146 -3.68 1.76 -8.42
N ALA A 147 -2.50 2.37 -8.48
CA ALA A 147 -1.52 2.33 -7.40
C ALA A 147 -1.89 3.25 -6.24
N LEU A 148 -1.63 2.81 -5.01
CA LEU A 148 -1.61 3.70 -3.86
C LEU A 148 -0.36 4.59 -3.92
N LYS A 149 -0.51 5.90 -3.69
CA LYS A 149 0.64 6.79 -3.44
C LYS A 149 1.21 6.50 -2.06
N GLY A 150 2.08 5.50 -2.00
CA GLY A 150 2.75 5.10 -0.77
C GLY A 150 3.82 6.10 -0.35
N ILE A 151 3.96 6.35 0.96
CA ILE A 151 5.03 7.22 1.50
C ILE A 151 6.40 6.65 1.13
N THR A 152 6.61 5.35 1.31
CA THR A 152 7.88 4.69 0.92
C THR A 152 8.14 4.80 -0.58
N ARG A 153 7.09 4.69 -1.41
CA ARG A 153 7.19 4.90 -2.86
C ARG A 153 7.67 6.32 -3.19
N ASP A 154 7.04 7.30 -2.60
CA ASP A 154 7.39 8.70 -2.87
C ASP A 154 8.82 9.01 -2.36
N THR A 155 9.21 8.50 -1.20
CA THR A 155 10.60 8.60 -0.69
C THR A 155 11.62 7.93 -1.62
N ALA A 156 11.28 6.77 -2.23
CA ALA A 156 12.17 6.12 -3.19
C ALA A 156 12.38 6.99 -4.45
N LEU A 157 11.34 7.69 -4.92
CA LEU A 157 11.46 8.62 -6.04
C LEU A 157 12.27 9.88 -5.66
N GLU A 158 12.09 10.43 -4.46
CA GLU A 158 12.89 11.53 -3.94
C GLU A 158 14.38 11.16 -3.88
N ILE A 159 14.72 9.98 -3.37
CA ILE A 159 16.09 9.46 -3.34
C ILE A 159 16.65 9.28 -4.75
N ALA A 160 15.85 8.76 -5.69
CA ALA A 160 16.29 8.63 -7.08
C ALA A 160 16.64 10.00 -7.70
N GLU A 161 15.83 11.02 -7.44
CA GLU A 161 16.08 12.39 -7.89
C GLU A 161 17.35 12.96 -7.27
N GLU A 162 17.54 12.80 -5.95
CA GLU A 162 18.77 13.24 -5.24
C GLU A 162 20.05 12.58 -5.78
N LEU A 163 19.94 11.31 -6.17
CA LEU A 163 21.05 10.54 -6.75
C LEU A 163 21.24 10.76 -8.26
N GLY A 164 20.40 11.57 -8.90
CA GLY A 164 20.43 11.79 -10.35
C GLY A 164 20.04 10.57 -11.16
N ILE A 165 19.29 9.62 -10.60
CA ILE A 165 18.73 8.46 -11.30
C ILE A 165 17.46 8.92 -12.03
N PRO A 166 17.40 8.80 -13.38
CA PRO A 166 16.20 9.18 -14.10
C PRO A 166 15.03 8.28 -13.71
N TRP A 167 13.87 8.88 -13.48
CA TRP A 167 12.68 8.14 -13.11
C TRP A 167 11.41 8.70 -13.76
N ARG A 168 10.38 7.86 -13.89
CA ARG A 168 9.06 8.28 -14.31
C ARG A 168 7.94 7.40 -13.79
N GLU A 169 6.74 7.96 -13.71
CA GLU A 169 5.49 7.19 -13.64
C GLU A 169 5.09 6.75 -15.06
N SER A 170 4.73 5.49 -15.23
CA SER A 170 4.42 4.93 -16.53
C SER A 170 3.32 3.87 -16.47
N ASN A 171 2.56 3.76 -17.55
CA ASN A 171 1.68 2.63 -17.78
C ASN A 171 2.51 1.45 -18.26
N MET A 172 2.81 0.53 -17.36
CA MET A 172 3.62 -0.66 -17.63
C MET A 172 2.73 -1.88 -17.85
N THR A 173 3.10 -2.73 -18.77
CA THR A 173 2.48 -4.04 -19.00
C THR A 173 3.26 -5.14 -18.28
N ARG A 174 2.75 -6.36 -18.27
CA ARG A 174 3.51 -7.53 -17.80
C ARG A 174 4.81 -7.73 -18.60
N TYR A 175 4.79 -7.39 -19.88
CA TYR A 175 5.96 -7.53 -20.72
C TYR A 175 7.09 -6.60 -20.26
N ASP A 176 6.77 -5.38 -19.87
CA ASP A 176 7.76 -4.42 -19.34
C ASP A 176 8.42 -4.96 -18.06
N VAL A 177 7.66 -5.62 -17.21
CA VAL A 177 8.20 -6.29 -16.00
C VAL A 177 9.11 -7.46 -16.37
N TRP A 178 8.77 -8.25 -17.40
CA TRP A 178 9.57 -9.42 -17.79
C TRP A 178 10.89 -9.07 -18.47
N VAL A 179 10.97 -7.93 -19.13
CA VAL A 179 12.20 -7.47 -19.82
C VAL A 179 12.99 -6.45 -19.01
N ALA A 180 12.53 -6.14 -17.80
CA ALA A 180 13.24 -5.26 -16.89
C ALA A 180 14.57 -5.88 -16.44
N GLU A 181 15.54 -5.03 -16.19
CA GLU A 181 16.84 -5.42 -15.64
C GLU A 181 16.72 -5.74 -14.15
N GLU A 182 15.81 -5.00 -13.45
CA GLU A 182 15.51 -5.19 -12.03
C GLU A 182 14.01 -4.97 -11.77
N VAL A 183 13.46 -5.64 -10.77
CA VAL A 183 12.07 -5.48 -10.31
C VAL A 183 12.06 -5.42 -8.79
#